data_746d9e1e8904fd709c4103bb8879cb58
#
_entry.id   746d9e1e8904fd709c4103bb8879cb58
#
_cell.length_a   1.000
_cell.length_b   1.000
_cell.length_c   1.000
_cell.angle_alpha   90.00
_cell.angle_beta   90.00
_cell.angle_gamma   90.00
#
_symmetry.space_group_name_H-M   'P 1'
#
loop_
_entity.id
_entity.type
_entity.pdbx_description
1 polymer ?
#
loop_
_entity_poly.entity_id
_entity_poly.type
_entity_poly.pdbx_seq_one_letter_code
_entity_poly.pdbx_strand_id
1 'polypeptide(L)'
;MLVNATEMLLKARDGHYGVPQFNINNLEWTKAVLTACEEMKSPVILGVSEGAGKYMTGFKTVAAMVSAMVDSMGITVPVALHLDHGTYEGCKACVEAGFSSIMFDGSHSSIEENVEKTKELVALAHAHGMSIEAEVGSIGGVEDGVVGAGEIADPEECAKITALGIDFLAAGIGNIHGVYPANWKGLDFEALDRIHKATNNIPLVLHGGTGIPDEMIAKAISLGVSKININTECQLVFAEATRKYIEEGKDQQGKGFDPRKLLAPGAKAIEAKCKEKIELFVCAGKG
;
A
#
# COMPACT_ATOMS: atom_id res chain seq x y z
N MET A 1 -12.34 -7.24 12.58
CA MET A 1 -13.06 -6.01 12.12
C MET A 1 -12.04 -5.08 11.46
N LEU A 2 -12.38 -4.51 10.30
CA LEU A 2 -11.51 -3.52 9.63
C LEU A 2 -11.43 -2.23 10.45
N VAL A 3 -10.24 -1.61 10.46
CA VAL A 3 -9.98 -0.32 11.12
C VAL A 3 -9.50 0.70 10.08
N ASN A 4 -9.62 2.00 10.35
CA ASN A 4 -8.92 3.00 9.54
C ASN A 4 -7.41 2.98 9.86
N ALA A 5 -6.59 3.60 9.01
CA ALA A 5 -5.14 3.52 9.14
C ALA A 5 -4.53 4.59 10.06
N THR A 6 -5.32 5.57 10.53
CA THR A 6 -4.79 6.75 11.26
C THR A 6 -3.99 6.35 12.48
N GLU A 7 -4.58 5.56 13.40
CA GLU A 7 -3.92 5.22 14.67
C GLU A 7 -2.65 4.37 14.46
N MET A 8 -2.71 3.36 13.54
CA MET A 8 -1.55 2.51 13.29
C MET A 8 -0.38 3.29 12.68
N LEU A 9 -0.66 4.30 11.84
CA LEU A 9 0.38 5.11 11.22
C LEU A 9 0.95 6.17 12.17
N LEU A 10 0.14 6.73 13.06
CA LEU A 10 0.65 7.60 14.13
C LEU A 10 1.59 6.82 15.07
N LYS A 11 1.21 5.60 15.47
CA LYS A 11 2.09 4.72 16.26
C LYS A 11 3.36 4.36 15.51
N ALA A 12 3.28 4.12 14.21
CA ALA A 12 4.43 3.81 13.36
C ALA A 12 5.41 4.98 13.30
N ARG A 13 4.90 6.18 13.05
CA ARG A 13 5.67 7.42 13.06
C ARG A 13 6.41 7.60 14.39
N ASP A 14 5.69 7.53 15.49
CA ASP A 14 6.24 7.78 16.83
C ASP A 14 7.19 6.66 17.29
N GLY A 15 6.95 5.43 16.82
CA GLY A 15 7.76 4.25 17.11
C GLY A 15 8.88 3.99 16.10
N HIS A 16 9.04 4.83 15.07
CA HIS A 16 10.06 4.69 14.01
C HIS A 16 10.05 3.30 13.36
N TYR A 17 8.88 2.86 12.89
CA TYR A 17 8.73 1.66 12.06
C TYR A 17 7.78 1.94 10.88
N GLY A 18 7.76 1.08 9.88
CA GLY A 18 6.88 1.21 8.72
C GLY A 18 5.77 0.17 8.73
N VAL A 19 4.51 0.60 8.65
CA VAL A 19 3.40 -0.33 8.40
C VAL A 19 3.42 -0.74 6.92
N PRO A 20 3.45 -2.04 6.60
CA PRO A 20 3.40 -2.47 5.22
C PRO A 20 2.01 -2.26 4.62
N GLN A 21 1.95 -1.71 3.41
CA GLN A 21 0.83 -1.91 2.51
C GLN A 21 1.20 -3.00 1.52
N PHE A 22 0.42 -4.08 1.49
CA PHE A 22 0.49 -5.08 0.45
C PHE A 22 -0.73 -4.96 -0.45
N ASN A 23 -0.50 -4.83 -1.77
CA ASN A 23 -1.59 -4.82 -2.72
C ASN A 23 -2.16 -6.22 -2.89
N ILE A 24 -3.48 -6.32 -2.94
CA ILE A 24 -4.20 -7.60 -3.09
C ILE A 24 -4.95 -7.64 -4.42
N ASN A 25 -4.99 -8.83 -5.05
CA ASN A 25 -5.62 -9.02 -6.36
C ASN A 25 -6.69 -10.12 -6.37
N ASN A 26 -6.71 -10.99 -5.35
CA ASN A 26 -7.63 -12.13 -5.26
C ASN A 26 -7.62 -12.73 -3.84
N LEU A 27 -8.35 -13.82 -3.65
CA LEU A 27 -8.48 -14.54 -2.38
C LEU A 27 -7.13 -15.12 -1.91
N GLU A 28 -6.36 -15.75 -2.80
CA GLU A 28 -5.07 -16.39 -2.48
C GLU A 28 -4.06 -15.37 -1.97
N TRP A 29 -4.02 -14.20 -2.60
CA TRP A 29 -3.19 -13.06 -2.19
C TRP A 29 -3.55 -12.56 -0.80
N THR A 30 -4.84 -12.27 -0.62
CA THR A 30 -5.37 -11.76 0.64
C THR A 30 -5.08 -12.72 1.78
N LYS A 31 -5.29 -14.04 1.55
CA LYS A 31 -5.00 -15.08 2.54
C LYS A 31 -3.53 -15.12 2.92
N ALA A 32 -2.63 -15.08 1.95
CA ALA A 32 -1.18 -15.12 2.18
C ALA A 32 -0.71 -13.91 3.01
N VAL A 33 -1.16 -12.71 2.65
CA VAL A 33 -0.83 -11.47 3.37
C VAL A 33 -1.36 -11.52 4.80
N LEU A 34 -2.63 -11.83 5.00
CA LEU A 34 -3.24 -11.90 6.34
C LEU A 34 -2.58 -12.96 7.23
N THR A 35 -2.22 -14.13 6.66
CA THR A 35 -1.49 -15.17 7.39
C THR A 35 -0.13 -14.66 7.88
N ALA A 36 0.65 -14.04 6.99
CA ALA A 36 1.96 -13.50 7.36
C ALA A 36 1.85 -12.43 8.45
N CYS A 37 0.90 -11.51 8.32
CA CYS A 37 0.73 -10.41 9.28
C CYS A 37 0.25 -10.91 10.65
N GLU A 38 -0.67 -11.87 10.69
CA GLU A 38 -1.12 -12.48 11.96
C GLU A 38 0.00 -13.24 12.65
N GLU A 39 0.78 -14.05 11.92
CA GLU A 39 1.91 -14.80 12.48
C GLU A 39 3.02 -13.88 13.01
N MET A 40 3.27 -12.76 12.31
CA MET A 40 4.29 -11.76 12.70
C MET A 40 3.76 -10.73 13.71
N LYS A 41 2.48 -10.77 14.06
CA LYS A 41 1.81 -9.75 14.88
C LYS A 41 2.10 -8.33 14.37
N SER A 42 1.90 -8.13 13.08
CA SER A 42 2.09 -6.87 12.37
C SER A 42 0.76 -6.27 11.95
N PRO A 43 0.49 -4.97 12.21
CA PRO A 43 -0.60 -4.29 11.54
C PRO A 43 -0.36 -4.29 10.03
N VAL A 44 -1.42 -4.18 9.24
CA VAL A 44 -1.33 -4.21 7.77
C VAL A 44 -2.36 -3.31 7.11
N ILE A 45 -1.97 -2.75 5.98
CA ILE A 45 -2.86 -2.08 5.04
C ILE A 45 -2.97 -2.96 3.79
N LEU A 46 -4.19 -3.37 3.45
CA LEU A 46 -4.48 -4.10 2.22
C LEU A 46 -4.83 -3.08 1.14
N GLY A 47 -3.91 -2.85 0.20
CA GLY A 47 -4.08 -1.91 -0.90
C GLY A 47 -4.85 -2.54 -2.06
N VAL A 48 -5.78 -1.78 -2.62
CA VAL A 48 -6.58 -2.18 -3.79
C VAL A 48 -6.60 -1.03 -4.77
N SER A 49 -5.98 -1.20 -5.95
CA SER A 49 -6.10 -0.24 -7.04
C SER A 49 -7.47 -0.34 -7.72
N GLU A 50 -7.85 0.67 -8.51
CA GLU A 50 -9.10 0.61 -9.28
C GLU A 50 -9.11 -0.57 -10.26
N GLY A 51 -7.95 -0.87 -10.89
CA GLY A 51 -7.78 -2.02 -11.76
C GLY A 51 -7.97 -3.34 -11.02
N ALA A 52 -7.39 -3.50 -9.84
CA ALA A 52 -7.59 -4.68 -9.00
C ALA A 52 -9.04 -4.81 -8.52
N GLY A 53 -9.67 -3.69 -8.14
CA GLY A 53 -11.08 -3.65 -7.78
C GLY A 53 -11.98 -4.12 -8.93
N LYS A 54 -11.73 -3.63 -10.13
CA LYS A 54 -12.43 -4.06 -11.35
C LYS A 54 -12.20 -5.54 -11.65
N TYR A 55 -10.96 -6.02 -11.53
CA TYR A 55 -10.63 -7.44 -11.73
C TYR A 55 -11.41 -8.34 -10.75
N MET A 56 -11.52 -7.93 -9.50
CA MET A 56 -12.29 -8.64 -8.46
C MET A 56 -13.81 -8.38 -8.52
N THR A 57 -14.33 -7.86 -9.62
CA THR A 57 -15.74 -7.59 -9.92
C THR A 57 -16.37 -6.37 -9.19
N GLY A 58 -15.59 -5.59 -8.49
CA GLY A 58 -16.01 -4.33 -7.86
C GLY A 58 -15.63 -4.21 -6.38
N PHE A 59 -15.59 -2.99 -5.90
CA PHE A 59 -15.17 -2.67 -4.53
C PHE A 59 -16.04 -3.32 -3.45
N LYS A 60 -17.36 -3.49 -3.68
CA LYS A 60 -18.25 -4.20 -2.74
C LYS A 60 -17.85 -5.66 -2.56
N THR A 61 -17.46 -6.34 -3.66
CA THR A 61 -16.96 -7.72 -3.61
C THR A 61 -15.66 -7.79 -2.81
N VAL A 62 -14.75 -6.86 -3.03
CA VAL A 62 -13.49 -6.77 -2.29
C VAL A 62 -13.74 -6.57 -0.80
N ALA A 63 -14.55 -5.60 -0.43
CA ALA A 63 -14.85 -5.30 0.97
C ALA A 63 -15.52 -6.50 1.68
N ALA A 64 -16.46 -7.15 1.02
CA ALA A 64 -17.14 -8.34 1.55
C ALA A 64 -16.15 -9.51 1.72
N MET A 65 -15.30 -9.77 0.72
CA MET A 65 -14.28 -10.83 0.78
C MET A 65 -13.29 -10.59 1.93
N VAL A 66 -12.71 -9.40 1.99
CA VAL A 66 -11.70 -9.08 3.01
C VAL A 66 -12.30 -9.13 4.41
N SER A 67 -13.47 -8.54 4.62
CA SER A 67 -14.16 -8.57 5.93
C SER A 67 -14.44 -9.99 6.38
N ALA A 68 -15.00 -10.83 5.49
CA ALA A 68 -15.28 -12.24 5.79
C ALA A 68 -14.00 -13.04 6.08
N MET A 69 -12.90 -12.77 5.37
CA MET A 69 -11.62 -13.44 5.61
C MET A 69 -11.00 -13.05 6.94
N VAL A 70 -11.00 -11.75 7.30
CA VAL A 70 -10.51 -11.29 8.60
C VAL A 70 -11.23 -12.00 9.74
N ASP A 71 -12.56 -12.11 9.66
CA ASP A 71 -13.38 -12.79 10.69
C ASP A 71 -13.14 -14.31 10.68
N SER A 72 -13.20 -14.96 9.52
CA SER A 72 -13.10 -16.43 9.42
C SER A 72 -11.70 -16.97 9.74
N MET A 73 -10.66 -16.20 9.48
CA MET A 73 -9.27 -16.53 9.80
C MET A 73 -8.91 -16.20 11.26
N GLY A 74 -9.77 -15.50 12.00
CA GLY A 74 -9.50 -15.07 13.36
C GLY A 74 -8.35 -14.09 13.46
N ILE A 75 -8.24 -13.16 12.49
CA ILE A 75 -7.18 -12.14 12.47
C ILE A 75 -7.36 -11.17 13.63
N THR A 76 -6.32 -11.03 14.45
CA THR A 76 -6.32 -10.19 15.65
C THR A 76 -5.58 -8.88 15.47
N VAL A 77 -4.64 -8.81 14.51
CA VAL A 77 -3.89 -7.59 14.21
C VAL A 77 -4.76 -6.54 13.51
N PRO A 78 -4.46 -5.24 13.66
CA PRO A 78 -5.17 -4.19 12.93
C PRO A 78 -5.03 -4.34 11.41
N VAL A 79 -6.15 -4.33 10.69
CA VAL A 79 -6.22 -4.43 9.22
C VAL A 79 -7.01 -3.26 8.67
N ALA A 80 -6.40 -2.46 7.80
CA ALA A 80 -7.08 -1.43 7.02
C ALA A 80 -7.27 -1.90 5.58
N LEU A 81 -8.47 -1.71 5.02
CA LEU A 81 -8.74 -1.90 3.60
C LEU A 81 -8.71 -0.54 2.91
N HIS A 82 -7.78 -0.36 1.99
CA HIS A 82 -7.37 0.93 1.45
C HIS A 82 -7.46 0.97 -0.07
N LEU A 83 -8.12 2.00 -0.62
CA LEU A 83 -8.02 2.31 -2.05
C LEU A 83 -6.66 2.92 -2.33
N ASP A 84 -5.92 2.36 -3.28
CA ASP A 84 -4.59 2.76 -3.70
C ASP A 84 -4.66 3.51 -5.05
N HIS A 85 -4.09 4.71 -5.14
CA HIS A 85 -4.16 5.60 -6.32
C HIS A 85 -5.59 5.80 -6.87
N GLY A 86 -6.50 6.22 -5.98
CA GLY A 86 -7.90 6.43 -6.37
C GLY A 86 -8.14 7.73 -7.12
N THR A 87 -9.02 7.67 -8.14
CA THR A 87 -9.65 8.86 -8.70
C THR A 87 -10.66 9.44 -7.71
N TYR A 88 -11.12 10.67 -7.95
CA TYR A 88 -12.14 11.31 -7.13
C TYR A 88 -13.43 10.46 -7.04
N GLU A 89 -13.88 9.89 -8.15
CA GLU A 89 -15.05 9.00 -8.16
C GLU A 89 -14.78 7.63 -7.55
N GLY A 90 -13.55 7.08 -7.74
CA GLY A 90 -13.12 5.85 -7.10
C GLY A 90 -13.13 5.96 -5.58
N CYS A 91 -12.67 7.08 -5.02
CA CYS A 91 -12.73 7.37 -3.59
C CYS A 91 -14.17 7.33 -3.06
N LYS A 92 -15.10 7.99 -3.73
CA LYS A 92 -16.53 8.00 -3.36
C LYS A 92 -17.13 6.60 -3.41
N ALA A 93 -16.82 5.84 -4.46
CA ALA A 93 -17.30 4.46 -4.61
C ALA A 93 -16.77 3.52 -3.50
N CYS A 94 -15.54 3.73 -3.04
CA CYS A 94 -14.96 2.96 -1.92
C CYS A 94 -15.62 3.29 -0.57
N VAL A 95 -16.00 4.56 -0.34
CA VAL A 95 -16.79 4.94 0.85
C VAL A 95 -18.09 4.16 0.89
N GLU A 96 -18.83 4.10 -0.22
CA GLU A 96 -20.08 3.35 -0.33
C GLU A 96 -19.89 1.82 -0.23
N ALA A 97 -18.73 1.32 -0.62
CA ALA A 97 -18.43 -0.12 -0.63
C ALA A 97 -18.04 -0.68 0.74
N GLY A 98 -17.70 0.16 1.72
CA GLY A 98 -17.30 -0.26 3.06
C GLY A 98 -15.78 -0.44 3.24
N PHE A 99 -14.97 0.30 2.47
CA PHE A 99 -13.54 0.43 2.74
C PHE A 99 -13.32 1.20 4.04
N SER A 100 -12.16 1.05 4.67
CA SER A 100 -11.80 1.75 5.90
C SER A 100 -10.80 2.87 5.68
N SER A 101 -10.26 2.99 4.47
CA SER A 101 -9.24 3.96 4.10
C SER A 101 -9.26 4.22 2.59
N ILE A 102 -8.92 5.43 2.17
CA ILE A 102 -8.81 5.79 0.75
C ILE A 102 -7.57 6.63 0.50
N MET A 103 -7.02 6.54 -0.72
CA MET A 103 -6.06 7.49 -1.25
C MET A 103 -6.68 8.22 -2.43
N PHE A 104 -6.61 9.54 -2.40
CA PHE A 104 -6.88 10.37 -3.57
C PHE A 104 -5.57 10.77 -4.25
N ASP A 105 -5.39 10.30 -5.48
CA ASP A 105 -4.25 10.68 -6.30
C ASP A 105 -4.60 11.92 -7.14
N GLY A 106 -4.32 13.09 -6.58
CA GLY A 106 -4.47 14.38 -7.25
C GLY A 106 -3.20 14.88 -7.94
N SER A 107 -2.14 14.07 -8.01
CA SER A 107 -0.81 14.47 -8.52
C SER A 107 -0.81 14.82 -10.02
N HIS A 108 -1.80 14.34 -10.77
CA HIS A 108 -1.97 14.63 -12.19
C HIS A 108 -2.77 15.90 -12.49
N SER A 109 -3.29 16.57 -11.46
CA SER A 109 -4.05 17.83 -11.56
C SER A 109 -3.21 19.03 -11.12
N SER A 110 -3.71 20.26 -11.33
CA SER A 110 -3.12 21.42 -10.69
C SER A 110 -3.23 21.34 -9.17
N ILE A 111 -2.35 22.04 -8.44
CA ILE A 111 -2.42 22.05 -6.98
C ILE A 111 -3.75 22.60 -6.46
N GLU A 112 -4.34 23.57 -7.15
CA GLU A 112 -5.64 24.15 -6.80
C GLU A 112 -6.76 23.11 -6.90
N GLU A 113 -6.78 22.32 -7.97
CA GLU A 113 -7.75 21.24 -8.17
C GLU A 113 -7.53 20.10 -7.18
N ASN A 114 -6.27 19.74 -6.90
CA ASN A 114 -5.91 18.75 -5.89
C ASN A 114 -6.42 19.20 -4.50
N VAL A 115 -6.19 20.46 -4.12
CA VAL A 115 -6.67 21.04 -2.84
C VAL A 115 -8.20 20.99 -2.76
N GLU A 116 -8.91 21.40 -3.80
CA GLU A 116 -10.39 21.43 -3.79
C GLU A 116 -10.97 20.03 -3.59
N LYS A 117 -10.53 19.07 -4.42
CA LYS A 117 -11.00 17.68 -4.35
C LYS A 117 -10.60 16.98 -3.06
N THR A 118 -9.37 17.18 -2.60
CA THR A 118 -8.89 16.60 -1.34
C THR A 118 -9.72 17.10 -0.17
N LYS A 119 -10.04 18.39 -0.12
CA LYS A 119 -10.88 18.97 0.95
C LYS A 119 -12.26 18.31 1.03
N GLU A 120 -12.90 18.08 -0.11
CA GLU A 120 -14.20 17.41 -0.15
C GLU A 120 -14.11 15.95 0.30
N LEU A 121 -13.05 15.23 -0.15
CA LEU A 121 -12.85 13.83 0.19
C LEU A 121 -12.44 13.63 1.66
N VAL A 122 -11.69 14.57 2.26
CA VAL A 122 -11.41 14.56 3.70
C VAL A 122 -12.72 14.63 4.50
N ALA A 123 -13.60 15.56 4.17
CA ALA A 123 -14.89 15.69 4.85
C ALA A 123 -15.73 14.41 4.69
N LEU A 124 -15.75 13.82 3.49
CA LEU A 124 -16.49 12.59 3.19
C LEU A 124 -15.92 11.39 3.95
N ALA A 125 -14.60 11.18 3.89
CA ALA A 125 -13.93 10.05 4.55
C ALA A 125 -14.12 10.11 6.07
N HIS A 126 -13.87 11.25 6.68
CA HIS A 126 -14.00 11.42 8.13
C HIS A 126 -15.45 11.28 8.61
N ALA A 127 -16.44 11.72 7.83
CA ALA A 127 -17.86 11.50 8.15
C ALA A 127 -18.24 10.00 8.20
N HIS A 128 -17.46 9.15 7.55
CA HIS A 128 -17.65 7.68 7.54
C HIS A 128 -16.63 6.93 8.40
N GLY A 129 -15.83 7.64 9.22
CA GLY A 129 -14.82 7.04 10.09
C GLY A 129 -13.62 6.43 9.36
N MET A 130 -13.40 6.83 8.10
CA MET A 130 -12.31 6.37 7.26
C MET A 130 -11.10 7.30 7.36
N SER A 131 -9.90 6.77 7.12
CA SER A 131 -8.70 7.56 6.91
C SER A 131 -8.52 7.93 5.44
N ILE A 132 -7.80 9.01 5.19
CA ILE A 132 -7.49 9.49 3.84
C ILE A 132 -6.02 9.85 3.66
N GLU A 133 -5.45 9.34 2.55
CA GLU A 133 -4.15 9.68 1.99
C GLU A 133 -4.34 10.64 0.81
N ALA A 134 -3.40 11.56 0.63
CA ALA A 134 -3.30 12.36 -0.59
C ALA A 134 -1.87 12.31 -1.13
N GLU A 135 -1.68 12.68 -2.40
CA GLU A 135 -0.38 12.71 -3.07
C GLU A 135 0.00 14.10 -3.54
N VAL A 136 1.29 14.43 -3.37
CA VAL A 136 1.93 15.64 -3.90
C VAL A 136 3.23 15.27 -4.61
N GLY A 137 3.54 15.96 -5.71
CA GLY A 137 4.53 15.51 -6.67
C GLY A 137 3.99 14.32 -7.46
N SER A 138 4.85 13.53 -8.08
CA SER A 138 4.41 12.29 -8.72
C SER A 138 5.39 11.16 -8.48
N ILE A 139 4.86 9.96 -8.23
CA ILE A 139 5.66 8.74 -8.17
C ILE A 139 5.99 8.33 -9.62
N GLY A 140 7.26 8.03 -9.89
CA GLY A 140 7.69 7.60 -11.22
C GLY A 140 7.24 6.19 -11.56
N GLY A 141 7.40 5.79 -12.85
CA GLY A 141 7.10 4.44 -13.31
C GLY A 141 5.66 4.23 -13.78
N VAL A 142 5.18 3.00 -13.72
CA VAL A 142 3.84 2.62 -14.20
C VAL A 142 3.11 1.85 -13.10
N GLU A 143 1.95 2.35 -12.71
CA GLU A 143 1.01 1.64 -11.82
C GLU A 143 -0.37 1.63 -12.48
N ASP A 144 -0.97 0.44 -12.60
CA ASP A 144 -2.29 0.21 -13.25
C ASP A 144 -2.45 0.87 -14.64
N GLY A 145 -1.35 0.99 -15.40
CA GLY A 145 -1.32 1.63 -16.72
C GLY A 145 -1.17 3.15 -16.70
N VAL A 146 -1.13 3.78 -15.54
CA VAL A 146 -0.82 5.20 -15.37
C VAL A 146 0.69 5.38 -15.29
N VAL A 147 1.23 6.32 -16.07
CA VAL A 147 2.67 6.63 -16.12
C VAL A 147 2.94 7.89 -15.30
N GLY A 148 3.74 7.74 -14.24
CA GLY A 148 4.21 8.85 -13.42
C GLY A 148 5.55 9.42 -13.94
N ALA A 149 5.69 10.76 -13.89
CA ALA A 149 6.92 11.44 -14.31
C ALA A 149 8.06 11.36 -13.26
N GLY A 150 7.72 11.08 -11.98
CA GLY A 150 8.70 11.02 -10.89
C GLY A 150 9.12 12.39 -10.40
N GLU A 151 8.19 13.32 -10.25
CA GLU A 151 8.47 14.69 -9.78
C GLU A 151 8.68 14.72 -8.27
N ILE A 152 9.73 15.43 -7.84
CA ILE A 152 9.95 15.67 -6.41
C ILE A 152 8.86 16.62 -5.88
N ALA A 153 8.23 16.23 -4.78
CA ALA A 153 7.17 17.00 -4.16
C ALA A 153 7.69 18.35 -3.62
N ASP A 154 6.91 19.40 -3.86
CA ASP A 154 7.16 20.72 -3.27
C ASP A 154 6.72 20.76 -1.81
N PRO A 155 7.58 21.11 -0.83
CA PRO A 155 7.21 21.15 0.58
C PRO A 155 6.07 22.13 0.92
N GLU A 156 5.93 23.25 0.19
CA GLU A 156 4.84 24.21 0.41
C GLU A 156 3.50 23.64 -0.07
N GLU A 157 3.49 22.91 -1.17
CA GLU A 157 2.31 22.20 -1.66
C GLU A 157 1.93 21.05 -0.70
N CYS A 158 2.92 20.30 -0.19
CA CYS A 158 2.70 19.29 0.85
C CYS A 158 2.05 19.89 2.10
N ALA A 159 2.52 21.06 2.54
CA ALA A 159 1.93 21.77 3.69
C ALA A 159 0.49 22.22 3.42
N LYS A 160 0.17 22.70 2.19
CA LYS A 160 -1.19 23.09 1.80
C LYS A 160 -2.15 21.90 1.86
N ILE A 161 -1.76 20.76 1.29
CA ILE A 161 -2.59 19.53 1.29
C ILE A 161 -2.76 18.99 2.72
N THR A 162 -1.69 18.96 3.51
CA THR A 162 -1.73 18.50 4.90
C THR A 162 -2.67 19.34 5.75
N ALA A 163 -2.69 20.66 5.54
CA ALA A 163 -3.57 21.59 6.26
C ALA A 163 -5.07 21.33 6.03
N LEU A 164 -5.44 20.53 5.03
CA LEU A 164 -6.83 20.13 4.78
C LEU A 164 -7.33 19.05 5.75
N GLY A 165 -6.43 18.45 6.54
CA GLY A 165 -6.77 17.42 7.53
C GLY A 165 -6.70 16.00 7.00
N ILE A 166 -5.89 15.72 5.98
CA ILE A 166 -5.57 14.35 5.60
C ILE A 166 -4.86 13.61 6.74
N ASP A 167 -4.90 12.28 6.74
CA ASP A 167 -4.31 11.47 7.82
C ASP A 167 -2.85 11.09 7.55
N PHE A 168 -2.46 10.95 6.28
CA PHE A 168 -1.09 10.64 5.84
C PHE A 168 -0.86 11.12 4.41
N LEU A 169 0.41 11.34 4.07
CA LEU A 169 0.81 11.99 2.83
C LEU A 169 1.79 11.13 2.02
N ALA A 170 1.45 10.83 0.78
CA ALA A 170 2.38 10.36 -0.23
C ALA A 170 3.09 11.55 -0.90
N ALA A 171 4.41 11.49 -0.96
CA ALA A 171 5.22 12.53 -1.56
C ALA A 171 6.25 11.94 -2.52
N GLY A 172 6.35 12.48 -3.72
CA GLY A 172 7.40 12.13 -4.68
C GLY A 172 8.77 12.52 -4.13
N ILE A 173 9.65 11.55 -3.94
CA ILE A 173 11.04 11.73 -3.47
C ILE A 173 12.05 10.95 -4.33
N GLY A 174 11.72 10.73 -5.61
CA GLY A 174 12.51 9.92 -6.53
C GLY A 174 12.20 8.43 -6.50
N ASN A 175 11.16 8.04 -5.81
CA ASN A 175 10.63 6.68 -5.79
C ASN A 175 9.85 6.37 -7.07
N ILE A 176 9.84 5.08 -7.46
CA ILE A 176 9.32 4.58 -8.74
C ILE A 176 8.49 3.33 -8.50
N HIS A 177 7.32 3.24 -9.17
CA HIS A 177 6.55 2.01 -9.21
C HIS A 177 7.22 0.95 -10.12
N GLY A 178 7.18 -0.31 -9.70
CA GLY A 178 7.75 -1.42 -10.45
C GLY A 178 9.22 -1.67 -10.17
N VAL A 179 9.95 -2.13 -11.19
CA VAL A 179 11.37 -2.46 -11.09
C VAL A 179 12.22 -1.21 -11.33
N TYR A 180 13.09 -0.88 -10.40
CA TYR A 180 13.98 0.27 -10.52
C TYR A 180 15.03 0.07 -11.62
N PRO A 181 15.26 1.08 -12.49
CA PRO A 181 16.27 1.00 -13.52
C PRO A 181 17.69 1.05 -12.91
N ALA A 182 18.65 0.44 -13.60
CA ALA A 182 20.04 0.37 -13.12
C ALA A 182 20.72 1.73 -12.89
N ASN A 183 20.21 2.78 -13.53
CA ASN A 183 20.72 4.16 -13.39
C ASN A 183 19.93 5.01 -12.38
N TRP A 184 19.05 4.39 -11.59
CA TRP A 184 18.34 5.08 -10.53
C TRP A 184 19.32 5.66 -9.49
N LYS A 185 19.08 6.89 -9.08
CA LYS A 185 20.01 7.64 -8.21
C LYS A 185 19.73 7.52 -6.71
N GLY A 186 18.69 6.77 -6.35
CA GLY A 186 18.23 6.65 -4.95
C GLY A 186 17.12 7.63 -4.59
N LEU A 187 16.66 7.54 -3.36
CA LEU A 187 15.67 8.45 -2.77
C LEU A 187 16.31 9.79 -2.42
N ASP A 188 15.58 10.89 -2.62
CA ASP A 188 15.97 12.22 -2.19
C ASP A 188 15.62 12.44 -0.71
N PHE A 189 16.56 12.14 0.18
CA PHE A 189 16.39 12.29 1.61
C PHE A 189 16.39 13.75 2.08
N GLU A 190 16.98 14.66 1.31
CA GLU A 190 16.91 16.10 1.62
C GLU A 190 15.51 16.63 1.35
N ALA A 191 14.89 16.20 0.24
CA ALA A 191 13.50 16.50 -0.04
C ALA A 191 12.59 15.91 1.05
N LEU A 192 12.78 14.63 1.41
CA LEU A 192 12.00 13.97 2.46
C LEU A 192 12.07 14.72 3.80
N ASP A 193 13.25 15.16 4.24
CA ASP A 193 13.43 15.94 5.48
C ASP A 193 12.72 17.30 5.42
N ARG A 194 12.80 18.00 4.28
CA ARG A 194 12.09 19.27 4.09
C ARG A 194 10.57 19.08 4.13
N ILE A 195 10.06 18.05 3.47
CA ILE A 195 8.62 17.71 3.48
C ILE A 195 8.16 17.36 4.89
N HIS A 196 8.90 16.50 5.60
CA HIS A 196 8.60 16.12 6.98
C HIS A 196 8.45 17.33 7.90
N LYS A 197 9.36 18.31 7.79
CA LYS A 197 9.32 19.56 8.57
C LYS A 197 8.15 20.45 8.16
N ALA A 198 7.89 20.59 6.87
CA ALA A 198 6.84 21.47 6.34
C ALA A 198 5.42 20.96 6.69
N THR A 199 5.25 19.65 6.83
CA THR A 199 3.95 18.99 7.06
C THR A 199 3.64 18.73 8.54
N ASN A 200 4.38 19.35 9.44
CA ASN A 200 4.19 19.20 10.88
C ASN A 200 4.16 17.74 11.35
N ASN A 201 5.08 16.94 10.83
CA ASN A 201 5.28 15.55 11.23
C ASN A 201 4.07 14.64 10.95
N ILE A 202 3.34 14.86 9.84
CA ILE A 202 2.32 13.92 9.38
C ILE A 202 2.98 12.56 9.05
N PRO A 203 2.31 11.41 9.25
CA PRO A 203 2.81 10.14 8.73
C PRO A 203 3.06 10.22 7.22
N LEU A 204 4.29 9.92 6.77
CA LEU A 204 4.66 9.93 5.36
C LEU A 204 4.58 8.54 4.76
N VAL A 205 4.27 8.49 3.47
CA VAL A 205 4.11 7.24 2.73
C VAL A 205 5.18 7.13 1.66
N LEU A 206 5.81 5.96 1.58
CA LEU A 206 6.74 5.58 0.53
C LEU A 206 6.06 4.60 -0.43
N HIS A 207 5.65 5.06 -1.59
CA HIS A 207 5.21 4.24 -2.71
C HIS A 207 6.40 3.61 -3.43
N GLY A 208 6.15 2.52 -4.18
CA GLY A 208 7.19 1.88 -4.98
C GLY A 208 8.31 1.26 -4.14
N GLY A 209 7.99 0.65 -3.01
CA GLY A 209 8.98 0.08 -2.09
C GLY A 209 9.75 -1.14 -2.61
N THR A 210 9.38 -1.66 -3.80
CA THR A 210 10.01 -2.82 -4.42
C THR A 210 11.46 -2.55 -4.84
N GLY A 211 12.42 -3.31 -4.28
CA GLY A 211 13.82 -3.24 -4.73
C GLY A 211 14.62 -2.02 -4.25
N ILE A 212 14.07 -1.22 -3.33
CA ILE A 212 14.84 -0.17 -2.64
C ILE A 212 15.82 -0.86 -1.66
N PRO A 213 17.10 -0.45 -1.63
CA PRO A 213 18.07 -0.98 -0.66
C PRO A 213 17.61 -0.83 0.79
N ASP A 214 17.87 -1.84 1.62
CA ASP A 214 17.42 -1.91 3.01
C ASP A 214 17.84 -0.70 3.85
N GLU A 215 19.06 -0.21 3.64
CA GLU A 215 19.58 0.99 4.33
C GLU A 215 18.82 2.26 3.94
N MET A 216 18.31 2.35 2.70
CA MET A 216 17.48 3.48 2.28
C MET A 216 16.09 3.41 2.90
N ILE A 217 15.52 2.22 3.01
CA ILE A 217 14.25 2.00 3.73
C ILE A 217 14.40 2.41 5.20
N ALA A 218 15.44 1.93 5.88
CA ALA A 218 15.69 2.28 7.27
C ALA A 218 15.86 3.79 7.47
N LYS A 219 16.58 4.46 6.56
CA LYS A 219 16.75 5.91 6.59
C LYS A 219 15.43 6.66 6.32
N ALA A 220 14.62 6.20 5.38
CA ALA A 220 13.31 6.80 5.10
C ALA A 220 12.39 6.70 6.35
N ILE A 221 12.35 5.54 7.01
CA ILE A 221 11.59 5.37 8.26
C ILE A 221 12.09 6.35 9.33
N SER A 222 13.41 6.52 9.50
CA SER A 222 13.97 7.45 10.48
C SER A 222 13.61 8.93 10.20
N LEU A 223 13.20 9.26 8.98
CA LEU A 223 12.79 10.58 8.53
C LEU A 223 11.25 10.75 8.40
N GLY A 224 10.47 9.85 9.02
CA GLY A 224 9.01 10.01 9.14
C GLY A 224 8.17 9.14 8.20
N VAL A 225 8.78 8.31 7.33
CA VAL A 225 8.02 7.32 6.57
C VAL A 225 7.43 6.30 7.53
N SER A 226 6.11 6.15 7.48
CA SER A 226 5.31 5.32 8.40
C SER A 226 4.50 4.25 7.67
N LYS A 227 4.34 4.37 6.35
CA LYS A 227 3.67 3.41 5.45
C LYS A 227 4.57 3.14 4.26
N ILE A 228 4.71 1.88 3.88
CA ILE A 228 5.53 1.48 2.72
C ILE A 228 4.75 0.51 1.86
N ASN A 229 4.58 0.87 0.57
CA ASN A 229 3.80 0.09 -0.38
C ASN A 229 4.66 -0.96 -1.09
N ILE A 230 4.23 -2.22 -1.04
CA ILE A 230 4.84 -3.37 -1.71
C ILE A 230 3.81 -4.06 -2.59
N ASN A 231 4.06 -4.12 -3.89
CA ASN A 231 3.23 -4.80 -4.87
C ASN A 231 4.06 -5.74 -5.76
N THR A 232 4.95 -5.19 -6.58
CA THR A 232 5.68 -5.91 -7.63
C THR A 232 6.48 -7.10 -7.09
N GLU A 233 7.14 -6.99 -5.94
CA GLU A 233 7.89 -8.13 -5.36
C GLU A 233 6.99 -9.34 -5.09
N CYS A 234 5.78 -9.11 -4.58
CA CYS A 234 4.83 -10.20 -4.34
C CYS A 234 4.37 -10.86 -5.66
N GLN A 235 4.18 -10.05 -6.71
CA GLN A 235 3.84 -10.56 -8.05
C GLN A 235 4.96 -11.42 -8.63
N LEU A 236 6.21 -10.96 -8.52
CA LEU A 236 7.38 -11.67 -9.03
C LEU A 236 7.59 -13.02 -8.35
N VAL A 237 7.56 -13.07 -7.02
CA VAL A 237 7.77 -14.33 -6.28
C VAL A 237 6.62 -15.32 -6.50
N PHE A 238 5.39 -14.83 -6.65
CA PHE A 238 4.25 -15.68 -7.02
C PHE A 238 4.43 -16.30 -8.39
N ALA A 239 4.78 -15.50 -9.39
CA ALA A 239 4.99 -15.96 -10.76
C ALA A 239 6.13 -16.97 -10.86
N GLU A 240 7.25 -16.70 -10.17
CA GLU A 240 8.42 -17.59 -10.14
C GLU A 240 8.09 -18.95 -9.52
N ALA A 241 7.47 -18.96 -8.34
CA ALA A 241 7.13 -20.20 -7.63
C ALA A 241 6.10 -21.03 -8.42
N THR A 242 5.12 -20.38 -9.05
CA THR A 242 4.12 -21.06 -9.90
C THR A 242 4.76 -21.64 -11.16
N ARG A 243 5.66 -20.89 -11.83
CA ARG A 243 6.43 -21.37 -12.99
C ARG A 243 7.25 -22.60 -12.62
N LYS A 244 7.99 -22.55 -11.53
CA LYS A 244 8.80 -23.67 -11.03
C LYS A 244 7.96 -24.93 -10.81
N TYR A 245 6.76 -24.79 -10.23
CA TYR A 245 5.83 -25.89 -10.01
C TYR A 245 5.44 -26.58 -11.33
N ILE A 246 5.18 -25.79 -12.38
CA ILE A 246 4.84 -26.28 -13.72
C ILE A 246 6.06 -26.90 -14.41
N GLU A 247 7.22 -26.25 -14.38
CA GLU A 247 8.46 -26.75 -14.99
C GLU A 247 8.91 -28.09 -14.38
N GLU A 248 8.65 -28.31 -13.11
CA GLU A 248 8.89 -29.59 -12.44
C GLU A 248 7.84 -30.67 -12.78
N GLY A 249 6.86 -30.38 -13.62
CA GLY A 249 5.80 -31.29 -14.02
C GLY A 249 4.84 -31.70 -12.91
N LYS A 250 4.79 -30.93 -11.81
CA LYS A 250 3.95 -31.23 -10.65
C LYS A 250 2.46 -31.07 -10.94
N ASP A 251 2.11 -30.17 -11.87
CA ASP A 251 0.75 -29.97 -12.36
C ASP A 251 0.19 -31.22 -13.06
N GLN A 252 1.05 -32.07 -13.64
CA GLN A 252 0.69 -33.29 -14.34
C GLN A 252 0.68 -34.54 -13.46
N GLN A 253 1.07 -34.42 -12.18
CA GLN A 253 1.15 -35.55 -11.25
C GLN A 253 -0.10 -35.60 -10.35
N GLY A 254 -0.84 -36.72 -10.41
CA GLY A 254 -2.05 -36.90 -9.63
C GLY A 254 -3.08 -35.78 -9.93
N LYS A 255 -3.46 -35.01 -8.91
CA LYS A 255 -4.32 -33.80 -9.03
C LYS A 255 -3.54 -32.50 -8.91
N GLY A 256 -2.31 -32.44 -9.41
CA GLY A 256 -1.47 -31.23 -9.36
C GLY A 256 -2.05 -30.05 -10.12
N PHE A 257 -2.92 -30.27 -11.09
CA PHE A 257 -3.65 -29.25 -11.86
C PHE A 257 -4.81 -28.59 -11.07
N ASP A 258 -5.21 -29.13 -9.92
CA ASP A 258 -6.21 -28.50 -9.07
C ASP A 258 -5.73 -27.11 -8.66
N PRO A 259 -6.51 -26.00 -8.90
CA PRO A 259 -6.06 -24.65 -8.60
C PRO A 259 -5.62 -24.44 -7.15
N ARG A 260 -6.20 -25.18 -6.19
CA ARG A 260 -5.77 -25.15 -4.79
C ARG A 260 -4.34 -25.66 -4.58
N LYS A 261 -3.84 -26.52 -5.49
CA LYS A 261 -2.46 -27.04 -5.49
C LYS A 261 -1.56 -26.24 -6.39
N LEU A 262 -2.05 -25.86 -7.57
CA LEU A 262 -1.31 -25.10 -8.56
C LEU A 262 -0.89 -23.72 -8.02
N LEU A 263 -1.78 -23.04 -7.30
CA LEU A 263 -1.53 -21.70 -6.77
C LEU A 263 -0.85 -21.69 -5.37
N ALA A 264 -0.82 -22.83 -4.67
CA ALA A 264 -0.27 -22.93 -3.33
C ALA A 264 1.21 -22.50 -3.22
N PRO A 265 2.13 -22.92 -4.11
CA PRO A 265 3.52 -22.47 -4.06
C PRO A 265 3.67 -20.97 -4.21
N GLY A 266 2.92 -20.35 -5.11
CA GLY A 266 2.90 -18.90 -5.29
C GLY A 266 2.38 -18.16 -4.06
N ALA A 267 1.27 -18.61 -3.47
CA ALA A 267 0.73 -18.05 -2.24
C ALA A 267 1.73 -18.17 -1.07
N LYS A 268 2.42 -19.32 -0.96
CA LYS A 268 3.47 -19.51 0.06
C LYS A 268 4.67 -18.59 -0.13
N ALA A 269 5.04 -18.31 -1.39
CA ALA A 269 6.10 -17.36 -1.72
C ALA A 269 5.73 -15.92 -1.33
N ILE A 270 4.47 -15.51 -1.54
CA ILE A 270 3.96 -14.21 -1.07
C ILE A 270 4.04 -14.13 0.46
N GLU A 271 3.57 -15.15 1.17
CA GLU A 271 3.62 -15.19 2.64
C GLU A 271 5.05 -14.99 3.16
N ALA A 272 6.02 -15.69 2.57
CA ALA A 272 7.43 -15.54 2.92
C ALA A 272 7.96 -14.12 2.62
N LYS A 273 7.61 -13.54 1.47
CA LYS A 273 8.00 -12.18 1.11
C LYS A 273 7.37 -11.13 2.03
N CYS A 274 6.12 -11.30 2.41
CA CYS A 274 5.48 -10.41 3.39
C CYS A 274 6.21 -10.42 4.74
N LYS A 275 6.58 -11.60 5.24
CA LYS A 275 7.35 -11.72 6.50
C LYS A 275 8.70 -11.02 6.42
N GLU A 276 9.43 -11.20 5.31
CA GLU A 276 10.70 -10.51 5.05
C GLU A 276 10.54 -8.98 5.13
N LYS A 277 9.49 -8.44 4.49
CA LYS A 277 9.23 -6.99 4.49
C LYS A 277 8.77 -6.47 5.87
N ILE A 278 7.96 -7.23 6.59
CA ILE A 278 7.56 -6.90 7.97
C ILE A 278 8.79 -6.78 8.88
N GLU A 279 9.75 -7.68 8.76
CA GLU A 279 11.03 -7.60 9.50
C GLU A 279 11.84 -6.38 9.10
N LEU A 280 12.02 -6.15 7.79
CA LEU A 280 12.76 -5.00 7.25
C LEU A 280 12.18 -3.66 7.74
N PHE A 281 10.84 -3.56 7.81
CA PHE A 281 10.16 -2.34 8.25
C PHE A 281 10.06 -2.21 9.78
N VAL A 282 10.65 -3.15 10.53
CA VAL A 282 10.62 -3.18 12.01
C VAL A 282 9.18 -3.23 12.54
N CYS A 283 8.25 -3.84 11.80
CA CYS A 283 6.81 -3.86 12.10
C CYS A 283 6.37 -5.13 12.86
N ALA A 284 7.23 -6.13 13.00
CA ALA A 284 6.93 -7.35 13.75
C ALA A 284 6.62 -7.04 15.23
N GLY A 285 5.52 -7.63 15.74
CA GLY A 285 5.08 -7.41 17.13
C GLY A 285 4.45 -6.04 17.41
N LYS A 286 4.03 -5.30 16.38
CA LYS A 286 3.42 -3.97 16.50
C LYS A 286 1.89 -3.98 16.36
N GLY A 287 1.29 -5.16 16.13
CA GLY A 287 -0.15 -5.38 15.99
C GLY A 287 -0.93 -5.48 17.29
#